data_f8c631a411592591041677824f972c57
#
_entry.id   f8c631a411592591041677824f972c57
#
_cell.length_a   1.000
_cell.length_b   1.000
_cell.length_c   1.000
_cell.angle_alpha   90.00
_cell.angle_beta   90.00
_cell.angle_gamma   90.00
#
_symmetry.space_group_name_H-M   'P 1'
#
loop_
_entity.id
_entity.type
_entity.pdbx_description
1 polymer ?
#
loop_
_entity_poly.entity_id
_entity_poly.type
_entity_poly.pdbx_seq_one_letter_code
_entity_poly.pdbx_strand_id
1 'polypeptide(L)'
;MQEKTPLEIKEMIDSNPILKIVDVREQWEFEKCHIENSKHIPMGKIPDSIDYFEGTSEYVIVCHHGIRSRTVALYLEQNGVNNLYNLTGGLEKWSDDVDPNMEKYR
;
A
#
# COMPACT_ATOMS: atom_id res chain seq x y z
N MET A 1 0.55 12.00 -5.98
CA MET A 1 0.63 11.01 -4.88
C MET A 1 0.92 11.74 -3.57
N GLN A 2 0.38 11.27 -2.47
CA GLN A 2 0.59 11.86 -1.15
C GLN A 2 1.18 10.84 -0.19
N GLU A 3 2.11 11.29 0.65
CA GLU A 3 2.66 10.47 1.75
C GLU A 3 1.72 10.54 2.94
N LYS A 4 1.43 9.39 3.55
CA LYS A 4 0.59 9.32 4.74
C LYS A 4 1.22 8.40 5.78
N THR A 5 1.15 8.80 7.04
CA THR A 5 1.66 7.99 8.15
C THR A 5 0.74 6.80 8.41
N PRO A 6 1.22 5.76 9.14
CA PRO A 6 0.36 4.65 9.52
C PRO A 6 -0.92 5.07 10.24
N LEU A 7 -0.83 6.02 11.16
CA LEU A 7 -2.00 6.49 11.89
C LEU A 7 -2.99 7.20 10.99
N GLU A 8 -2.50 8.00 10.02
CA GLU A 8 -3.36 8.64 9.04
C GLU A 8 -4.06 7.62 8.14
N ILE A 9 -3.33 6.59 7.69
CA ILE A 9 -3.92 5.53 6.87
C ILE A 9 -4.96 4.73 7.66
N LYS A 10 -4.68 4.43 8.94
CA LYS A 10 -5.64 3.73 9.80
C LYS A 10 -6.95 4.52 9.92
N GLU A 11 -6.84 5.83 10.09
CA GLU A 11 -8.01 6.71 10.15
C GLU A 11 -8.77 6.69 8.81
N MET A 12 -8.05 6.70 7.69
CA MET A 12 -8.67 6.60 6.37
C MET A 12 -9.42 5.28 6.19
N ILE A 13 -8.82 4.17 6.62
CA ILE A 13 -9.47 2.85 6.55
C ILE A 13 -10.76 2.85 7.35
N ASP A 14 -10.73 3.40 8.55
CA ASP A 14 -11.89 3.41 9.43
C ASP A 14 -13.03 4.28 8.92
N SER A 15 -12.72 5.35 8.20
CA SER A 15 -13.73 6.29 7.70
C SER A 15 -14.14 6.05 6.24
N ASN A 16 -13.40 5.22 5.49
CA ASN A 16 -13.68 4.97 4.08
C ASN A 16 -13.62 3.47 3.78
N PRO A 17 -14.75 2.75 3.86
CA PRO A 17 -14.75 1.29 3.68
C PRO A 17 -14.43 0.84 2.26
N ILE A 18 -14.43 1.74 1.28
CA ILE A 18 -14.08 1.39 -0.11
C ILE A 18 -12.64 1.74 -0.47
N LEU A 19 -11.85 2.22 0.49
CA LEU A 19 -10.43 2.48 0.30
C LEU A 19 -9.73 1.17 -0.09
N LYS A 20 -8.92 1.21 -1.13
CA LYS A 20 -8.19 0.04 -1.61
C LYS A 20 -6.74 0.10 -1.17
N ILE A 21 -6.25 -0.99 -0.63
CA ILE A 21 -4.87 -1.13 -0.17
C ILE A 21 -4.18 -2.13 -1.09
N VAL A 22 -3.07 -1.72 -1.70
CA VAL A 22 -2.32 -2.55 -2.64
C VAL A 22 -0.92 -2.77 -2.10
N ASP A 23 -0.59 -4.02 -1.84
CA ASP A 23 0.70 -4.45 -1.32
C ASP A 23 1.58 -4.88 -2.50
N VAL A 24 2.72 -4.21 -2.68
CA VAL A 24 3.58 -4.43 -3.84
C VAL A 24 4.84 -5.23 -3.52
N ARG A 25 4.86 -5.86 -2.34
CA ARG A 25 5.98 -6.69 -1.91
C ARG A 25 6.02 -8.03 -2.63
N GLU A 26 7.06 -8.80 -2.38
CA GLU A 26 7.16 -10.15 -2.90
C GLU A 26 6.19 -11.10 -2.21
N GLN A 27 5.89 -12.23 -2.84
CA GLN A 27 4.95 -13.22 -2.34
C GLN A 27 5.30 -13.68 -0.92
N TRP A 28 6.57 -13.99 -0.66
CA TRP A 28 6.99 -14.48 0.66
C TRP A 28 6.79 -13.44 1.76
N GLU A 29 6.96 -12.16 1.42
CA GLU A 29 6.73 -11.07 2.37
C GLU A 29 5.25 -10.97 2.71
N PHE A 30 4.40 -11.01 1.69
CA PHE A 30 2.95 -10.92 1.86
C PHE A 30 2.43 -12.09 2.70
N GLU A 31 2.98 -13.27 2.52
CA GLU A 31 2.60 -14.44 3.30
C GLU A 31 3.03 -14.35 4.77
N LYS A 32 4.11 -13.63 5.04
CA LYS A 32 4.57 -13.40 6.42
C LYS A 32 3.58 -12.56 7.21
N CYS A 33 3.16 -11.47 6.63
CA CYS A 33 2.19 -10.55 7.24
C CYS A 33 1.67 -9.61 6.17
N HIS A 34 0.46 -9.12 6.33
CA HIS A 34 -0.09 -8.09 5.45
C HIS A 34 -1.27 -7.41 6.15
N ILE A 35 -1.65 -6.25 5.67
CA ILE A 35 -2.84 -5.57 6.17
C ILE A 35 -4.07 -6.33 5.69
N GLU A 36 -5.01 -6.56 6.58
CA GLU A 36 -6.27 -7.25 6.24
C GLU A 36 -6.96 -6.55 5.09
N ASN A 37 -7.48 -7.33 4.15
CA ASN A 37 -8.18 -6.86 2.94
C ASN A 37 -7.28 -6.16 1.92
N SER A 38 -5.96 -6.23 2.07
CA SER A 38 -5.06 -5.69 1.05
C SER A 38 -5.00 -6.61 -0.17
N LYS A 39 -4.86 -6.00 -1.34
CA LYS A 39 -4.68 -6.71 -2.61
C LYS A 39 -3.18 -6.85 -2.87
N HIS A 40 -2.74 -8.07 -3.14
CA HIS A 40 -1.33 -8.31 -3.46
C HIS A 40 -1.09 -8.20 -4.96
N ILE A 41 -0.31 -7.20 -5.36
CA ILE A 41 0.17 -7.05 -6.73
C ILE A 41 1.67 -6.76 -6.63
N PRO A 42 2.53 -7.77 -6.78
CA PRO A 42 3.97 -7.56 -6.68
C PRO A 42 4.45 -6.46 -7.63
N MET A 43 5.46 -5.73 -7.20
CA MET A 43 5.97 -4.57 -7.93
C MET A 43 6.21 -4.88 -9.42
N GLY A 44 6.78 -6.05 -9.74
CA GLY A 44 7.06 -6.45 -11.10
C GLY A 44 5.82 -6.67 -11.96
N LYS A 45 4.65 -6.82 -11.35
CA LYS A 45 3.38 -7.04 -12.06
C LYS A 45 2.55 -5.78 -12.21
N ILE A 46 2.98 -4.68 -11.64
CA ILE A 46 2.23 -3.42 -11.69
C ILE A 46 2.00 -2.95 -13.14
N PRO A 47 3.00 -2.98 -14.04
CA PRO A 47 2.77 -2.53 -15.42
C PRO A 47 1.66 -3.30 -16.13
N ASP A 48 1.47 -4.58 -15.81
CA ASP A 48 0.42 -5.40 -16.41
C ASP A 48 -0.91 -5.30 -15.67
N SER A 49 -0.97 -4.52 -14.60
CA SER A 49 -2.13 -4.41 -13.70
C SER A 49 -2.73 -3.02 -13.67
N ILE A 50 -2.40 -2.17 -14.62
CA ILE A 50 -2.90 -0.77 -14.66
C ILE A 50 -4.43 -0.74 -14.63
N ASP A 51 -5.09 -1.68 -15.28
CA ASP A 51 -6.54 -1.74 -15.33
C ASP A 51 -7.20 -1.85 -13.95
N TYR A 52 -6.48 -2.43 -12.98
CA TYR A 52 -6.99 -2.52 -11.62
C TYR A 52 -7.22 -1.14 -10.99
N PHE A 53 -6.46 -0.15 -11.45
CA PHE A 53 -6.48 1.21 -10.90
C PHE A 53 -7.39 2.16 -11.65
N GLU A 54 -8.27 1.64 -12.47
CA GLU A 54 -9.24 2.48 -13.19
C GLU A 54 -10.38 2.89 -12.25
N GLY A 55 -10.99 4.05 -12.56
CA GLY A 55 -12.12 4.56 -11.80
C GLY A 55 -11.74 5.63 -10.81
N THR A 56 -12.60 5.81 -9.80
CA THR A 56 -12.50 6.92 -8.85
C THR A 56 -12.12 6.49 -7.44
N SER A 57 -11.69 5.24 -7.26
CA SER A 57 -11.26 4.76 -5.94
C SER A 57 -9.99 5.45 -5.46
N GLU A 58 -9.78 5.43 -4.16
CA GLU A 58 -8.52 5.85 -3.56
C GLU A 58 -7.68 4.61 -3.27
N TYR A 59 -6.37 4.72 -3.50
CA TYR A 59 -5.44 3.59 -3.37
C TYR A 59 -4.29 3.94 -2.44
N VAL A 60 -4.04 3.07 -1.48
CA VAL A 60 -2.86 3.14 -0.61
C VAL A 60 -1.88 2.08 -1.07
N ILE A 61 -0.68 2.49 -1.44
CA ILE A 61 0.37 1.57 -1.90
C ILE A 61 1.29 1.28 -0.74
N VAL A 62 1.57 -0.01 -0.52
CA VAL A 62 2.24 -0.49 0.69
C VAL A 62 3.43 -1.39 0.35
N CYS A 63 4.55 -1.19 1.04
CA CYS A 63 5.67 -2.12 1.02
C CYS A 63 6.29 -2.20 2.42
N HIS A 64 7.50 -2.79 2.55
CA HIS A 64 8.09 -2.98 3.88
C HIS A 64 8.50 -1.66 4.56
N HIS A 65 9.18 -0.77 3.83
CA HIS A 65 9.70 0.48 4.38
C HIS A 65 9.18 1.75 3.68
N GLY A 66 8.30 1.62 2.70
CA GLY A 66 7.74 2.77 1.99
C GLY A 66 8.52 3.22 0.77
N ILE A 67 9.60 2.55 0.40
CA ILE A 67 10.45 2.93 -0.73
C ILE A 67 9.93 2.35 -2.06
N ARG A 68 9.73 1.03 -2.11
CA ARG A 68 9.16 0.37 -3.31
C ARG A 68 7.77 0.91 -3.62
N SER A 69 6.95 1.10 -2.59
CA SER A 69 5.60 1.60 -2.77
C SER A 69 5.58 3.02 -3.29
N ARG A 70 6.52 3.88 -2.85
CA ARG A 70 6.63 5.23 -3.39
C ARG A 70 6.96 5.20 -4.88
N THR A 71 7.90 4.35 -5.28
CA THR A 71 8.27 4.18 -6.68
C THR A 71 7.07 3.73 -7.51
N VAL A 72 6.30 2.76 -7.01
CA VAL A 72 5.09 2.28 -7.68
C VAL A 72 4.04 3.38 -7.79
N ALA A 73 3.80 4.12 -6.70
CA ALA A 73 2.81 5.19 -6.72
C ALA A 73 3.16 6.26 -7.75
N LEU A 74 4.44 6.64 -7.83
CA LEU A 74 4.89 7.62 -8.82
C LEU A 74 4.73 7.08 -10.25
N TYR A 75 5.03 5.81 -10.47
CA TYR A 75 4.82 5.17 -11.77
C TYR A 75 3.34 5.19 -12.16
N LEU A 76 2.47 4.82 -11.24
CA LEU A 76 1.02 4.83 -11.49
C LEU A 76 0.52 6.24 -11.80
N GLU A 77 1.01 7.23 -11.06
CA GLU A 77 0.66 8.63 -11.28
C GLU A 77 1.05 9.07 -12.70
N GLN A 78 2.23 8.67 -13.17
CA GLN A 78 2.70 8.94 -14.53
C GLN A 78 1.84 8.27 -15.59
N ASN A 79 1.14 7.20 -15.21
CA ASN A 79 0.24 6.47 -16.11
C ASN A 79 -1.23 6.87 -15.92
N GLY A 80 -1.49 8.02 -15.32
CA GLY A 80 -2.82 8.61 -15.26
C GLY A 80 -3.67 8.18 -14.08
N VAL A 81 -3.12 7.43 -13.12
CA VAL A 81 -3.85 7.03 -11.93
C VAL A 81 -3.83 8.17 -10.91
N ASN A 82 -5.00 8.52 -10.39
CA ASN A 82 -5.15 9.58 -9.38
C ASN A 82 -5.46 8.97 -8.01
N ASN A 83 -5.51 9.83 -6.99
CA ASN A 83 -5.91 9.43 -5.64
C ASN A 83 -5.01 8.35 -5.04
N LEU A 84 -3.71 8.56 -5.16
CA LEU A 84 -2.68 7.64 -4.70
C LEU A 84 -2.05 8.15 -3.41
N TYR A 85 -1.86 7.22 -2.46
CA TYR A 85 -1.19 7.48 -1.19
C TYR A 85 -0.09 6.46 -1.00
N ASN A 86 1.05 6.88 -0.47
CA ASN A 86 2.12 5.98 -0.06
C ASN A 86 2.08 5.84 1.46
N LEU A 87 2.13 4.61 1.95
CA LEU A 87 2.26 4.36 3.40
C LEU A 87 3.70 4.65 3.81
N THR A 88 3.91 5.81 4.40
CA THR A 88 5.23 6.25 4.86
C THR A 88 5.76 5.32 5.94
N GLY A 89 6.98 4.85 5.78
CA GLY A 89 7.61 3.91 6.72
C GLY A 89 7.17 2.47 6.51
N GLY A 90 6.20 2.22 5.65
CA GLY A 90 5.75 0.88 5.28
C GLY A 90 5.19 0.06 6.42
N LEU A 91 5.14 -1.26 6.23
CA LEU A 91 4.60 -2.17 7.24
C LEU A 91 5.46 -2.24 8.50
N GLU A 92 6.75 -1.93 8.42
CA GLU A 92 7.60 -1.85 9.60
C GLU A 92 7.04 -0.81 10.59
N LYS A 93 6.74 0.39 10.09
CA LYS A 93 6.19 1.44 10.93
C LYS A 93 4.72 1.18 11.27
N TRP A 94 3.97 0.57 10.37
CA TRP A 94 2.60 0.15 10.64
C TRP A 94 2.53 -0.78 11.83
N SER A 95 3.44 -1.75 11.91
CA SER A 95 3.47 -2.69 13.02
C SER A 95 3.79 -2.00 14.34
N ASP A 96 4.60 -0.95 14.33
CA ASP A 96 4.93 -0.20 15.54
C ASP A 96 3.76 0.67 16.01
N ASP A 97 3.09 1.33 15.09
CA ASP A 97 2.14 2.40 15.42
C ASP A 97 0.68 1.96 15.41
N VAL A 98 0.32 0.93 14.64
CA VAL A 98 -1.07 0.53 14.44
C VAL A 98 -1.33 -0.91 14.88
N ASP A 99 -0.49 -1.85 14.46
CA ASP A 99 -0.71 -3.28 14.73
C ASP A 99 0.52 -3.93 15.34
N PRO A 100 0.72 -3.79 16.64
CA PRO A 100 1.90 -4.38 17.30
C PRO A 100 1.95 -5.90 17.27
N ASN A 101 0.86 -6.56 16.90
CA ASN A 101 0.82 -8.02 16.76
C ASN A 101 1.25 -8.51 15.37
N MET A 102 1.47 -7.61 14.45
CA MET A 102 1.93 -7.98 13.10
C MET A 102 3.35 -8.53 13.18
N GLU A 103 3.58 -9.67 12.51
CA GLU A 103 4.90 -10.28 12.48
C GLU A 103 5.90 -9.37 11.76
N LYS A 104 7.04 -9.10 12.41
CA LYS A 104 8.12 -8.34 11.79
C LYS A 104 9.08 -9.27 11.08
N TYR A 105 9.71 -8.78 10.02
CA TYR A 105 10.70 -9.53 9.26
C TYR A 105 11.77 -8.60 8.70
N ARG A 106 12.84 -9.19 8.22
CA ARG A 106 13.95 -8.45 7.65
C ARG A 106 14.25 -8.90 6.24
#